data_90c9c95d8534f3ba07519e3f2c3d7ab8
#
_entry.id   90c9c95d8534f3ba07519e3f2c3d7ab8
#
_cell.length_a   1.000
_cell.length_b   1.000
_cell.length_c   1.000
_cell.angle_alpha   90.00
_cell.angle_beta   90.00
_cell.angle_gamma   90.00
#
_symmetry.space_group_name_H-M   'P 1'
#
loop_
_entity.id
_entity.type
_entity.pdbx_description
1 polymer ?
#
loop_
_entity_poly.entity_id
_entity_poly.type
_entity_poly.pdbx_seq_one_letter_code
_entity_poly.pdbx_strand_id
1 'polypeptide(L)' 'ENKVVKIWSAKVSKEQTKAQPGTVTDVTKDSFSVQTGDGTLIVQELQIPGKKRMKTDAFLRGYHLEEGTLFHS' A
#
# COMPACT_ATOMS: atom_id res chain seq x y z
N GLU A 1 5.87 3.64 16.24
CA GLU A 1 5.32 4.82 15.61
C GLU A 1 4.28 4.48 14.60
N ASN A 2 3.11 5.02 14.81
CA ASN A 2 1.98 4.73 13.96
C ASN A 2 1.83 5.83 12.93
N LYS A 3 2.31 5.57 11.72
CA LYS A 3 2.04 6.45 10.60
C LYS A 3 0.83 5.92 9.89
N VAL A 4 -0.23 6.69 9.89
CA VAL A 4 -1.44 6.33 9.16
C VAL A 4 -1.32 6.89 7.76
N VAL A 5 -1.33 6.01 6.78
CA VAL A 5 -1.27 6.40 5.37
C VAL A 5 -2.69 6.38 4.83
N LYS A 6 -3.12 7.51 4.26
CA LYS A 6 -4.43 7.62 3.66
C LYS A 6 -4.37 7.11 2.23
N ILE A 7 -5.24 6.19 1.88
CA ILE A 7 -5.29 5.64 0.52
C ILE A 7 -6.39 6.38 -0.24
N TRP A 8 -5.99 7.06 -1.32
CA TRP A 8 -6.91 7.86 -2.12
C TRP A 8 -7.45 7.13 -3.32
N SER A 9 -6.63 6.27 -3.92
CA SER A 9 -7.07 5.52 -5.10
C SER A 9 -6.43 4.14 -5.05
N ALA A 10 -7.24 3.13 -5.29
CA ALA A 10 -6.76 1.75 -5.27
C ALA A 10 -7.70 0.87 -6.08
N LYS A 11 -7.17 -0.25 -6.55
CA LYS A 11 -7.95 -1.29 -7.20
C LYS A 11 -8.03 -2.48 -6.28
N VAL A 12 -9.17 -3.14 -6.26
CA VAL A 12 -9.35 -4.35 -5.47
C VAL A 12 -9.08 -5.55 -6.38
N SER A 13 -8.22 -6.45 -5.91
CA SER A 13 -7.95 -7.71 -6.58
C SER A 13 -8.53 -8.82 -5.72
N LYS A 14 -9.09 -9.83 -6.36
CA LYS A 14 -9.65 -10.98 -5.65
C LYS A 14 -8.60 -12.02 -5.30
N GLU A 15 -7.35 -11.77 -5.64
CA GLU A 15 -6.28 -12.68 -5.29
C GLU A 15 -6.09 -12.69 -3.78
N GLN A 16 -6.08 -13.88 -3.22
CA GLN A 16 -5.81 -14.04 -1.79
C GLN A 16 -4.45 -14.67 -1.61
N THR A 17 -3.71 -14.12 -0.66
CA THR A 17 -2.43 -14.69 -0.25
C THR A 17 -2.59 -15.22 1.18
N LYS A 18 -1.55 -15.86 1.68
CA LYS A 18 -1.55 -16.33 3.08
C LYS A 18 -1.10 -15.24 4.04
N ALA A 19 -0.86 -14.04 3.55
CA ALA A 19 -0.39 -12.95 4.39
C ALA A 19 -1.51 -12.41 5.27
N GLN A 20 -1.14 -11.82 6.39
CA GLN A 20 -2.09 -11.19 7.29
C GLN A 20 -2.64 -9.91 6.64
N PRO A 21 -3.90 -9.54 6.96
CA PRO A 21 -4.43 -8.26 6.50
C PRO A 21 -3.53 -7.10 6.91
N GLY A 22 -3.28 -6.19 5.99
CA GLY A 22 -2.37 -5.08 6.20
C GLY A 22 -0.95 -5.33 5.75
N THR A 23 -0.63 -6.54 5.32
CA THR A 23 0.72 -6.89 4.88
C THR A 23 0.91 -6.51 3.41
N VAL A 24 2.04 -5.88 3.11
CA VAL A 24 2.43 -5.60 1.72
C VAL A 24 2.83 -6.92 1.06
N THR A 25 2.11 -7.31 0.03
CA THR A 25 2.31 -8.60 -0.64
C THR A 25 3.11 -8.49 -1.92
N ASP A 26 3.14 -7.30 -2.53
CA ASP A 26 3.85 -7.10 -3.79
C ASP A 26 4.21 -5.63 -3.93
N VAL A 27 5.37 -5.36 -4.51
CA VAL A 27 5.83 -3.99 -4.79
C VAL A 27 6.32 -3.94 -6.22
N THR A 28 5.75 -3.03 -7.02
CA THR A 28 6.16 -2.81 -8.39
C THR A 28 6.77 -1.41 -8.51
N LYS A 29 7.09 -0.99 -9.74
CA LYS A 29 7.66 0.33 -9.98
C LYS A 29 6.73 1.47 -9.57
N ASP A 30 5.44 1.27 -9.73
CA ASP A 30 4.46 2.35 -9.60
C ASP A 30 3.29 2.01 -8.70
N SER A 31 3.30 0.86 -8.05
CA SER A 31 2.24 0.49 -7.14
C SER A 31 2.72 -0.55 -6.14
N PHE A 32 1.91 -0.78 -5.11
CA PHE A 32 2.13 -1.90 -4.21
C PHE A 32 0.78 -2.48 -3.82
N SER A 33 0.80 -3.74 -3.44
CA SER A 33 -0.41 -4.46 -3.05
C SER A 33 -0.39 -4.76 -1.57
N VAL A 34 -1.55 -4.62 -0.93
CA VAL A 34 -1.71 -4.89 0.50
C VAL A 34 -2.80 -5.93 0.67
N GLN A 35 -2.52 -6.95 1.46
CA GLN A 35 -3.52 -7.97 1.76
C GLN A 35 -4.63 -7.36 2.59
N THR A 36 -5.87 -7.64 2.20
CA THR A 36 -7.06 -7.26 2.99
C THR A 36 -7.72 -8.52 3.52
N GLY A 37 -8.79 -8.35 4.26
CA GLY A 37 -9.55 -9.50 4.74
C GLY A 37 -10.22 -10.29 3.62
N ASP A 38 -10.35 -9.70 2.43
CA ASP A 38 -11.08 -10.29 1.31
C ASP A 38 -10.38 -9.94 0.00
N GLY A 39 -9.16 -10.45 -0.21
CA GLY A 39 -8.38 -10.18 -1.40
C GLY A 39 -7.25 -9.20 -1.13
N THR A 40 -6.75 -8.57 -2.19
CA THR A 40 -5.66 -7.60 -2.08
C THR A 40 -6.09 -6.26 -2.64
N LEU A 41 -5.43 -5.21 -2.15
CA LEU A 41 -5.69 -3.84 -2.57
C LEU A 41 -4.44 -3.31 -3.25
N ILE A 42 -4.56 -2.91 -4.51
CA ILE A 42 -3.45 -2.34 -5.27
C ILE A 42 -3.52 -0.83 -5.12
N VAL A 43 -2.57 -0.25 -4.39
CA VAL A 43 -2.59 1.17 -4.05
C VAL A 43 -2.00 1.98 -5.19
N GLN A 44 -2.75 2.97 -5.67
CA GLN A 44 -2.35 3.82 -6.80
C GLN A 44 -2.07 5.25 -6.39
N GLU A 45 -2.79 5.77 -5.39
CA GLU A 45 -2.56 7.09 -4.83
C GLU A 45 -2.71 7.03 -3.32
N LEU A 46 -1.86 7.76 -2.62
CA LEU A 46 -1.87 7.77 -1.16
C LEU A 46 -1.44 9.13 -0.64
N GLN A 47 -1.63 9.34 0.66
CA GLN A 47 -1.20 10.55 1.34
C GLN A 47 -0.55 10.17 2.66
N ILE A 48 0.67 10.65 2.85
CA ILE A 48 1.38 10.49 4.12
C ILE A 48 0.97 11.65 5.04
N PRO A 49 0.81 11.41 6.34
CA PRO A 49 0.46 12.49 7.26
C PRO A 49 1.45 13.64 7.16
N GLY A 50 0.92 14.86 7.07
CA GLY A 50 1.73 16.06 6.95
C GLY A 50 2.22 16.37 5.55
N LYS A 51 1.87 15.55 4.56
CA LYS A 51 2.29 15.75 3.17
C LYS A 51 1.09 15.76 2.25
N LYS A 52 1.32 16.22 1.02
CA LYS A 52 0.26 16.24 0.02
C LYS A 52 0.02 14.86 -0.55
N ARG A 53 -1.18 14.65 -1.09
CA ARG A 53 -1.50 13.43 -1.81
C ARG A 53 -0.52 13.22 -2.97
N MET A 54 -0.08 12.00 -3.17
CA MET A 54 0.85 11.68 -4.23
C MET A 54 0.50 10.34 -4.86
N LYS A 55 0.96 10.13 -6.08
CA LYS A 55 0.83 8.83 -6.72
C LYS A 55 1.84 7.86 -6.11
N THR A 56 1.51 6.58 -6.15
CA THR A 56 2.35 5.57 -5.52
C THR A 56 3.76 5.52 -6.12
N ASP A 57 3.90 5.78 -7.42
CA ASP A 57 5.23 5.80 -8.04
C ASP A 57 6.13 6.86 -7.40
N ALA A 58 5.57 8.04 -7.11
CA ALA A 58 6.32 9.09 -6.42
C ALA A 58 6.66 8.68 -4.99
N PHE A 59 5.73 8.03 -4.31
CA PHE A 59 5.97 7.52 -2.97
C PHE A 59 7.12 6.50 -2.96
N LEU A 60 7.12 5.58 -3.90
CA LEU A 60 8.12 4.53 -3.95
C LEU A 60 9.51 5.03 -4.32
N ARG A 61 9.60 6.18 -4.98
CA ARG A 61 10.89 6.81 -5.25
C ARG A 61 11.52 7.39 -4.00
N GLY A 62 10.70 7.89 -3.09
CA GLY A 62 11.18 8.53 -1.87
C GLY A 62 11.22 7.62 -0.65
N TYR A 63 10.54 6.50 -0.70
CA TYR A 63 10.43 5.60 0.44
C TYR A 63 10.71 4.17 0.01
N HIS A 64 11.56 3.52 0.76
CA HIS A 64 11.86 2.11 0.51
C HIS A 64 10.79 1.25 1.16
N LEU A 65 10.00 0.57 0.35
CA LEU A 65 8.94 -0.30 0.82
C LEU A 65 9.24 -1.73 0.42
N GLU A 66 9.18 -2.64 1.36
CA GLU A 66 9.50 -4.04 1.12
C GLU A 66 8.26 -4.91 1.31
N GLU A 67 8.23 -6.03 0.59
CA GLU A 67 7.21 -7.04 0.80
C GLU A 67 7.29 -7.57 2.22
N GLY A 68 6.16 -7.87 2.81
CA GLY A 68 6.09 -8.31 4.19
C GLY A 68 5.91 -7.20 5.20
N THR A 69 6.02 -5.95 4.77
CA THR A 69 5.80 -4.80 5.65
C THR A 69 4.33 -4.72 6.05
N LEU A 70 4.09 -4.45 7.34
CA LEU A 70 2.73 -4.23 7.81
C LEU A 70 2.35 -2.77 7.65
N PHE A 71 1.22 -2.53 7.03
CA PHE A 71 0.70 -1.20 6.78
C PHE A 71 -0.56 -0.98 7.60
N HIS A 72 -0.66 0.19 8.20
CA HIS A 72 -1.87 0.64 8.88
C HIS A 72 -2.45 1.82 8.12
N SER A 73 -3.73 1.75 7.83
CA SER A 73 -4.41 2.84 7.15
C SER A 73 -5.64 3.30 7.92
#